data_e37fb28479380999ca9e4922ec66b499
#
_entry.id   e37fb28479380999ca9e4922ec66b499
#
_cell.length_a   1.000
_cell.length_b   1.000
_cell.length_c   1.000
_cell.angle_alpha   90.00
_cell.angle_beta   90.00
_cell.angle_gamma   90.00
#
_symmetry.space_group_name_H-M   'P 1'
#
loop_
_entity.id
_entity.type
_entity.pdbx_description
1 polymer ?
#
loop_
_entity_poly.entity_id
_entity_poly.type
_entity_poly.pdbx_seq_one_letter_code
_entity_poly.pdbx_strand_id
1 'polypeptide(L)'
;LFGGVCLFFELNGNTPPMKTFNKITISFTLLICLLFSYSLLYQVYLEQTGPIYDNTLRFHVRADSDKKEAQERKLIVRDAVLRYVKEDVYRADSAQKLKQNLAEKTEEIAQVAANASDGKPVRVYFTKERFPIRHYGTAIFPAGEYQALRVDIGKAAGHNWWCAFYPNLCYTPEKNFTLSESGKKQWKKITELTQGKWLKKTKHYFTKLKKFLPYWAKRSV
;
A
#
# COMPACT_ATOMS: atom_id res chain seq x y z
N LEU A 1 12.49 -50.31 -19.43
CA LEU A 1 13.29 -50.06 -18.24
C LEU A 1 12.50 -49.15 -17.28
N PHE A 2 11.41 -49.63 -16.70
CA PHE A 2 10.82 -49.12 -15.46
C PHE A 2 10.51 -50.35 -14.58
N GLY A 3 11.54 -50.78 -13.88
CA GLY A 3 11.46 -51.84 -12.92
C GLY A 3 11.80 -51.28 -11.53
N GLY A 4 10.90 -51.50 -10.63
CA GLY A 4 11.24 -51.75 -9.26
C GLY A 4 11.50 -50.57 -8.35
N VAL A 5 10.46 -50.02 -7.70
CA VAL A 5 10.51 -49.71 -6.28
C VAL A 5 9.18 -50.14 -5.67
N CYS A 6 9.01 -51.45 -5.50
CA CYS A 6 8.19 -52.00 -4.44
C CYS A 6 9.05 -51.99 -3.18
N LEU A 7 9.06 -50.89 -2.44
CA LEU A 7 9.58 -50.86 -1.08
C LEU A 7 8.56 -51.50 -0.17
N PHE A 8 8.91 -52.68 0.31
CA PHE A 8 8.34 -53.34 1.45
C PHE A 8 8.16 -52.35 2.60
N PHE A 9 6.94 -51.98 2.85
CA PHE A 9 6.49 -51.48 4.12
C PHE A 9 5.64 -52.60 4.76
N GLU A 10 6.30 -53.55 5.36
CA GLU A 10 5.68 -54.41 6.37
C GLU A 10 5.39 -53.53 7.58
N LEU A 11 4.22 -52.92 7.59
CA LEU A 11 3.71 -52.19 8.73
C LEU A 11 2.96 -53.14 9.64
N ASN A 12 3.46 -53.26 10.86
CA ASN A 12 2.73 -53.76 12.03
C ASN A 12 1.25 -53.38 11.95
N GLY A 13 0.37 -54.35 12.25
CA GLY A 13 -1.08 -54.39 12.07
C GLY A 13 -1.96 -53.26 12.64
N ASN A 14 -1.52 -52.00 12.52
CA ASN A 14 -2.28 -50.79 12.89
C ASN A 14 -2.44 -49.83 11.70
N THR A 15 -2.87 -50.33 10.53
CA THR A 15 -3.33 -49.44 9.49
C THR A 15 -4.65 -48.80 9.94
N PRO A 16 -4.75 -47.45 9.96
CA PRO A 16 -5.98 -46.80 10.33
C PRO A 16 -7.09 -47.22 9.35
N PRO A 17 -8.32 -47.41 9.83
CA PRO A 17 -9.41 -47.90 8.98
C PRO A 17 -9.58 -46.96 7.78
N MET A 18 -9.80 -47.53 6.61
CA MET A 18 -9.91 -46.85 5.30
C MET A 18 -10.78 -45.57 5.31
N LYS A 19 -11.80 -45.54 6.21
CA LYS A 19 -12.62 -44.36 6.45
C LYS A 19 -11.88 -43.17 7.08
N THR A 20 -10.88 -43.45 7.90
CA THR A 20 -10.02 -42.41 8.56
C THR A 20 -9.00 -41.86 7.59
N PHE A 21 -8.43 -42.71 6.75
CA PHE A 21 -7.52 -42.31 5.67
C PHE A 21 -8.22 -41.35 4.69
N ASN A 22 -9.45 -41.66 4.29
CA ASN A 22 -10.23 -40.78 3.42
C ASN A 22 -10.50 -39.41 4.07
N LYS A 23 -10.79 -39.34 5.35
CA LYS A 23 -11.01 -38.08 6.08
C LYS A 23 -9.75 -37.22 6.12
N ILE A 24 -8.59 -37.81 6.40
CA ILE A 24 -7.30 -37.12 6.43
C ILE A 24 -6.95 -36.60 5.05
N THR A 25 -7.13 -37.41 4.01
CA THR A 25 -6.86 -37.00 2.62
C THR A 25 -7.77 -35.86 2.16
N ILE A 26 -9.06 -35.93 2.47
CA ILE A 26 -10.01 -34.87 2.18
C ILE A 26 -9.63 -33.57 2.91
N SER A 27 -9.31 -33.67 4.22
CA SER A 27 -8.89 -32.50 5.01
C SER A 27 -7.62 -31.86 4.44
N PHE A 28 -6.65 -32.67 4.05
CA PHE A 28 -5.39 -32.18 3.45
C PHE A 28 -5.62 -31.52 2.08
N THR A 29 -6.48 -32.13 1.26
CA THR A 29 -6.86 -31.54 -0.05
C THR A 29 -7.58 -30.19 0.13
N LEU A 30 -8.50 -30.10 1.09
CA LEU A 30 -9.19 -28.85 1.39
C LEU A 30 -8.21 -27.77 1.87
N LEU A 31 -7.24 -28.13 2.72
CA LEU A 31 -6.20 -27.19 3.18
C LEU A 31 -5.37 -26.68 2.02
N ILE A 32 -4.93 -27.56 1.11
CA ILE A 32 -4.17 -27.16 -0.09
C ILE A 32 -5.02 -26.22 -0.98
N CYS A 33 -6.29 -26.54 -1.20
CA CYS A 33 -7.19 -25.69 -1.96
C CYS A 33 -7.37 -24.29 -1.33
N LEU A 34 -7.47 -24.22 0.00
CA LEU A 34 -7.56 -22.96 0.73
C LEU A 34 -6.28 -22.13 0.58
N LEU A 35 -5.11 -22.74 0.75
CA LEU A 35 -3.82 -22.08 0.59
C LEU A 35 -3.62 -21.59 -0.84
N PHE A 36 -4.00 -22.39 -1.82
CA PHE A 36 -3.94 -22.01 -3.24
C PHE A 36 -4.88 -20.84 -3.55
N SER A 37 -6.11 -20.90 -3.06
CA SER A 37 -7.10 -19.82 -3.21
C SER A 37 -6.61 -18.53 -2.55
N TYR A 38 -6.04 -18.62 -1.35
CA TYR A 38 -5.43 -17.48 -0.67
C TYR A 38 -4.28 -16.88 -1.47
N SER A 39 -3.39 -17.73 -2.02
CA SER A 39 -2.27 -17.30 -2.86
C SER A 39 -2.76 -16.53 -4.10
N LEU A 40 -3.78 -17.05 -4.80
CA LEU A 40 -4.36 -16.37 -5.95
C LEU A 40 -4.99 -15.02 -5.59
N LEU A 41 -5.75 -14.96 -4.50
CA LEU A 41 -6.34 -13.71 -4.01
C LEU A 41 -5.26 -12.69 -3.62
N TYR A 42 -4.18 -13.16 -3.00
CA TYR A 42 -3.05 -12.32 -2.62
C TYR A 42 -2.32 -11.76 -3.85
N GLN A 43 -2.11 -12.56 -4.90
CA GLN A 43 -1.52 -12.08 -6.16
C GLN A 43 -2.40 -11.01 -6.81
N VAL A 44 -3.71 -11.22 -6.89
CA VAL A 44 -4.65 -10.21 -7.40
C VAL A 44 -4.60 -8.93 -6.56
N TYR A 45 -4.51 -9.05 -5.24
CA TYR A 45 -4.34 -7.90 -4.35
C TYR A 45 -3.07 -7.12 -4.67
N LEU A 46 -1.93 -7.80 -4.83
CA LEU A 46 -0.64 -7.16 -5.14
C LEU A 46 -0.66 -6.47 -6.52
N GLU A 47 -1.21 -7.10 -7.54
CA GLU A 47 -1.33 -6.49 -8.87
C GLU A 47 -2.14 -5.20 -8.86
N GLN A 48 -3.16 -5.12 -8.01
CA GLN A 48 -4.03 -3.96 -7.94
C GLN A 48 -3.48 -2.85 -7.04
N THR A 49 -2.85 -3.22 -5.92
CA THR A 49 -2.33 -2.24 -4.95
C THR A 49 -0.92 -1.79 -5.27
N GLY A 50 -0.09 -2.62 -5.89
CA GLY A 50 1.28 -2.29 -6.27
C GLY A 50 1.39 -0.93 -6.97
N PRO A 51 0.60 -0.66 -8.02
CA PRO A 51 0.61 0.64 -8.70
C PRO A 51 0.22 1.83 -7.82
N ILE A 52 -0.47 1.63 -6.69
CA ILE A 52 -0.76 2.70 -5.74
C ILE A 52 0.50 3.06 -4.97
N TYR A 53 1.25 2.07 -4.49
CA TYR A 53 2.49 2.30 -3.75
C TYR A 53 3.55 2.97 -4.63
N ASP A 54 3.74 2.48 -5.85
CA ASP A 54 4.75 2.98 -6.78
C ASP A 54 4.44 4.39 -7.31
N ASN A 55 3.16 4.71 -7.49
CA ASN A 55 2.71 6.01 -7.98
C ASN A 55 2.25 6.96 -6.86
N THR A 56 2.72 6.76 -5.64
CA THR A 56 2.45 7.67 -4.52
C THR A 56 3.75 8.11 -3.88
N LEU A 57 3.93 9.43 -3.76
CA LEU A 57 4.98 10.01 -2.94
C LEU A 57 4.36 10.57 -1.66
N ARG A 58 4.77 10.04 -0.52
CA ARG A 58 4.27 10.47 0.80
C ARG A 58 5.13 11.60 1.36
N PHE A 59 4.55 12.34 2.30
CA PHE A 59 5.27 13.29 3.13
C PHE A 59 5.02 12.98 4.59
N HIS A 60 6.09 12.95 5.37
CA HIS A 60 6.06 12.57 6.77
C HIS A 60 6.90 13.54 7.60
N VAL A 61 6.28 14.17 8.58
CA VAL A 61 6.96 15.02 9.55
C VAL A 61 6.80 14.43 10.94
N ARG A 62 7.90 14.29 11.68
CA ARG A 62 7.90 13.74 13.02
C ARG A 62 8.39 14.76 14.04
N ALA A 63 7.62 14.95 15.10
CA ALA A 63 7.96 15.88 16.16
C ALA A 63 9.09 15.36 17.05
N ASP A 64 9.83 16.26 17.69
CA ASP A 64 10.86 15.94 18.70
C ASP A 64 10.30 15.08 19.84
N SER A 65 9.10 15.45 20.33
CA SER A 65 8.39 14.76 21.42
C SER A 65 6.87 15.00 21.32
N ASP A 66 6.11 14.42 22.27
CA ASP A 66 4.65 14.62 22.35
C ASP A 66 4.24 15.86 23.13
N LYS A 67 5.20 16.67 23.63
CA LYS A 67 4.91 17.95 24.27
C LYS A 67 4.22 18.89 23.30
N LYS A 68 3.32 19.72 23.80
CA LYS A 68 2.50 20.65 23.02
C LYS A 68 3.35 21.53 22.11
N GLU A 69 4.42 22.11 22.63
CA GLU A 69 5.32 22.99 21.89
C GLU A 69 6.04 22.25 20.74
N ALA A 70 6.39 20.98 20.94
CA ALA A 70 7.00 20.15 19.90
C ALA A 70 6.00 19.80 18.79
N GLN A 71 4.73 19.59 19.16
CA GLN A 71 3.67 19.33 18.19
C GLN A 71 3.32 20.59 17.39
N GLU A 72 3.27 21.76 18.01
CA GLU A 72 3.07 23.05 17.33
C GLU A 72 4.24 23.36 16.38
N ARG A 73 5.48 23.20 16.83
CA ARG A 73 6.69 23.34 16.00
C ARG A 73 6.65 22.41 14.78
N LYS A 74 6.25 21.16 14.95
CA LYS A 74 6.06 20.22 13.84
C LYS A 74 5.14 20.79 12.75
N LEU A 75 4.04 21.42 13.14
CA LEU A 75 3.10 22.02 12.19
C LEU A 75 3.71 23.23 11.47
N ILE A 76 4.49 24.06 12.18
CA ILE A 76 5.19 25.20 11.59
C ILE A 76 6.23 24.71 10.55
N VAL A 77 7.04 23.72 10.90
CA VAL A 77 8.02 23.11 9.99
C VAL A 77 7.32 22.47 8.78
N ARG A 78 6.24 21.72 9.00
CA ARG A 78 5.41 21.17 7.94
C ARG A 78 4.97 22.24 6.95
N ASP A 79 4.40 23.33 7.46
CA ASP A 79 3.83 24.38 6.62
C ASP A 79 4.91 25.15 5.85
N ALA A 80 6.10 25.33 6.44
CA ALA A 80 7.25 25.92 5.78
C ALA A 80 7.71 25.05 4.59
N VAL A 81 7.89 23.75 4.82
CA VAL A 81 8.26 22.80 3.75
C VAL A 81 7.19 22.73 2.67
N LEU A 82 5.91 22.58 3.05
CA LEU A 82 4.80 22.56 2.09
C LEU A 82 4.77 23.80 1.21
N ARG A 83 4.99 24.96 1.79
CA ARG A 83 5.02 26.24 1.05
C ARG A 83 6.18 26.28 0.06
N TYR A 84 7.34 25.82 0.46
CA TYR A 84 8.54 25.78 -0.38
C TYR A 84 8.38 24.86 -1.59
N VAL A 85 7.90 23.63 -1.39
CA VAL A 85 7.77 22.64 -2.48
C VAL A 85 6.46 22.72 -3.25
N LYS A 86 5.62 23.72 -2.98
CA LYS A 86 4.26 23.82 -3.53
C LYS A 86 4.24 23.71 -5.05
N GLU A 87 5.04 24.52 -5.73
CA GLU A 87 5.07 24.56 -7.20
C GLU A 87 5.54 23.23 -7.82
N ASP A 88 6.55 22.58 -7.21
CA ASP A 88 7.03 21.28 -7.66
C ASP A 88 5.91 20.24 -7.57
N VAL A 89 5.14 20.25 -6.48
CA VAL A 89 4.03 19.31 -6.25
C VAL A 89 2.88 19.57 -7.23
N TYR A 90 2.54 20.84 -7.50
CA TYR A 90 1.46 21.17 -8.43
C TYR A 90 1.79 20.85 -9.89
N ARG A 91 3.07 21.00 -10.30
CA ARG A 91 3.53 20.71 -11.66
C ARG A 91 3.87 19.24 -11.90
N ALA A 92 3.86 18.43 -10.87
CA ALA A 92 4.29 17.03 -10.98
C ALA A 92 3.31 16.19 -11.81
N ASP A 93 3.88 15.45 -12.77
CA ASP A 93 3.14 14.51 -13.63
C ASP A 93 3.17 13.07 -13.08
N SER A 94 4.12 12.77 -12.19
CA SER A 94 4.25 11.47 -11.54
C SER A 94 4.95 11.57 -10.19
N ALA A 95 4.74 10.57 -9.33
CA ALA A 95 5.43 10.46 -8.05
C ALA A 95 6.95 10.38 -8.22
N GLN A 96 7.40 9.65 -9.23
CA GLN A 96 8.82 9.45 -9.49
C GLN A 96 9.51 10.76 -9.94
N LYS A 97 8.88 11.50 -10.87
CA LYS A 97 9.41 12.79 -11.32
C LYS A 97 9.46 13.80 -10.19
N LEU A 98 8.40 13.87 -9.38
CA LEU A 98 8.37 14.71 -8.19
C LEU A 98 9.49 14.35 -7.22
N LYS A 99 9.68 13.04 -6.96
CA LYS A 99 10.76 12.57 -6.09
C LYS A 99 12.13 13.01 -6.61
N GLN A 100 12.40 12.89 -7.92
CA GLN A 100 13.65 13.34 -8.52
C GLN A 100 13.87 14.84 -8.32
N ASN A 101 12.88 15.66 -8.65
CA ASN A 101 12.97 17.11 -8.49
C ASN A 101 13.22 17.53 -7.04
N LEU A 102 12.51 16.91 -6.09
CA LEU A 102 12.70 17.22 -4.66
C LEU A 102 14.01 16.64 -4.10
N ALA A 103 14.56 15.57 -4.69
CA ALA A 103 15.85 15.02 -4.29
C ALA A 103 16.98 16.00 -4.58
N GLU A 104 16.93 16.71 -5.71
CA GLU A 104 17.88 17.75 -6.08
C GLU A 104 17.85 18.95 -5.12
N LYS A 105 16.69 19.21 -4.48
CA LYS A 105 16.46 20.31 -3.54
C LYS A 105 16.50 19.88 -2.06
N THR A 106 16.98 18.68 -1.76
CA THR A 106 16.90 18.14 -0.37
C THR A 106 17.61 19.05 0.65
N GLU A 107 18.75 19.63 0.29
CA GLU A 107 19.50 20.55 1.14
C GLU A 107 18.73 21.86 1.40
N GLU A 108 18.11 22.42 0.38
CA GLU A 108 17.31 23.64 0.48
C GLU A 108 16.04 23.37 1.33
N ILE A 109 15.40 22.21 1.15
CA ILE A 109 14.27 21.79 1.97
C ILE A 109 14.72 21.63 3.43
N ALA A 110 15.91 21.07 3.67
CA ALA A 110 16.45 20.93 5.01
C ALA A 110 16.71 22.30 5.67
N GLN A 111 17.24 23.25 4.90
CA GLN A 111 17.47 24.63 5.39
C GLN A 111 16.15 25.34 5.72
N VAL A 112 15.13 25.20 4.85
CA VAL A 112 13.78 25.75 5.11
C VAL A 112 13.17 25.14 6.38
N ALA A 113 13.30 23.85 6.55
CA ALA A 113 12.81 23.13 7.71
C ALA A 113 13.57 23.53 8.99
N ALA A 114 14.89 23.68 8.92
CA ALA A 114 15.74 24.10 10.02
C ALA A 114 15.40 25.53 10.47
N ASN A 115 15.23 26.46 9.54
CA ASN A 115 14.84 27.85 9.85
C ASN A 115 13.48 27.93 10.56
N ALA A 116 12.58 27.00 10.26
CA ALA A 116 11.25 26.93 10.87
C ALA A 116 11.23 26.12 12.18
N SER A 117 12.33 25.47 12.55
CA SER A 117 12.38 24.53 13.67
C SER A 117 12.68 25.17 15.03
N ASP A 118 12.89 26.49 15.07
CA ASP A 118 13.21 27.22 16.31
C ASP A 118 14.43 26.61 17.03
N GLY A 119 15.55 26.47 16.30
CA GLY A 119 16.82 25.96 16.80
C GLY A 119 16.90 24.45 17.05
N LYS A 120 15.86 23.69 16.78
CA LYS A 120 15.93 22.23 16.86
C LYS A 120 16.61 21.66 15.61
N PRO A 121 17.51 20.67 15.75
CA PRO A 121 18.11 20.01 14.59
C PRO A 121 17.02 19.34 13.73
N VAL A 122 17.16 19.44 12.42
CA VAL A 122 16.24 18.83 11.48
C VAL A 122 17.01 17.95 10.52
N ARG A 123 16.47 16.78 10.18
CA ARG A 123 16.97 15.90 9.14
C ARG A 123 15.89 15.72 8.10
N VAL A 124 16.25 15.93 6.84
CA VAL A 124 15.38 15.73 5.68
C VAL A 124 16.02 14.67 4.77
N TYR A 125 15.24 13.65 4.43
CA TYR A 125 15.73 12.55 3.60
C TYR A 125 14.59 11.78 2.94
N PHE A 126 14.89 11.10 1.84
CA PHE A 126 13.98 10.14 1.23
C PHE A 126 14.17 8.76 1.85
N THR A 127 13.04 8.10 2.09
CA THR A 127 13.03 6.73 2.63
C THR A 127 11.84 5.95 2.07
N LYS A 128 11.91 4.64 2.20
CA LYS A 128 10.76 3.76 2.03
C LYS A 128 10.32 3.31 3.41
N GLU A 129 9.11 3.66 3.80
CA GLU A 129 8.60 3.36 5.13
C GLU A 129 7.14 2.95 5.12
N ARG A 130 6.71 2.30 6.19
CA ARG A 130 5.35 1.79 6.34
C ARG A 130 4.40 2.87 6.83
N PHE A 131 3.34 3.10 6.05
CA PHE A 131 2.24 3.99 6.42
C PHE A 131 1.01 3.18 6.83
N PRO A 132 0.24 3.67 7.81
CA PRO A 132 -1.07 3.11 8.10
C PRO A 132 -2.07 3.44 6.99
N ILE A 133 -3.21 2.74 7.02
CA ILE A 133 -4.35 3.09 6.17
C ILE A 133 -4.76 4.55 6.38
N ARG A 134 -5.03 5.27 5.30
CA ARG A 134 -5.46 6.67 5.34
C ARG A 134 -6.62 6.93 4.39
N HIS A 135 -7.60 7.66 4.90
CA HIS A 135 -8.77 8.11 4.15
C HIS A 135 -8.57 9.56 3.72
N TYR A 136 -8.84 9.84 2.45
CA TYR A 136 -8.89 11.18 1.88
C TYR A 136 -10.21 11.26 1.10
N GLY A 137 -11.27 11.80 1.74
CA GLY A 137 -12.60 11.76 1.16
C GLY A 137 -13.02 10.33 0.78
N THR A 138 -13.29 10.10 -0.50
CA THR A 138 -13.72 8.79 -1.03
C THR A 138 -12.58 7.84 -1.36
N ALA A 139 -11.33 8.31 -1.35
CA ALA A 139 -10.17 7.48 -1.64
C ALA A 139 -9.55 6.93 -0.35
N ILE A 140 -9.17 5.67 -0.38
CA ILE A 140 -8.49 4.99 0.72
C ILE A 140 -7.09 4.59 0.25
N PHE A 141 -6.08 5.11 0.92
CA PHE A 141 -4.70 4.67 0.73
C PHE A 141 -4.46 3.46 1.64
N PRO A 142 -4.20 2.29 1.09
CA PRO A 142 -3.98 1.08 1.89
C PRO A 142 -2.73 1.22 2.77
N ALA A 143 -2.72 0.48 3.88
CA ALA A 143 -1.51 0.35 4.68
C ALA A 143 -0.44 -0.38 3.88
N GLY A 144 0.80 0.10 3.94
CA GLY A 144 1.89 -0.51 3.19
C GLY A 144 3.13 0.37 3.15
N GLU A 145 4.10 -0.05 2.36
CA GLU A 145 5.35 0.67 2.19
C GLU A 145 5.26 1.65 1.02
N TYR A 146 5.58 2.90 1.30
CA TYR A 146 5.58 3.99 0.33
C TYR A 146 6.93 4.71 0.32
N GLN A 147 7.28 5.25 -0.83
CA GLN A 147 8.33 6.26 -0.90
C GLN A 147 7.86 7.54 -0.21
N ALA A 148 8.72 8.13 0.62
CA ALA A 148 8.38 9.33 1.39
C ALA A 148 9.57 10.29 1.47
N LEU A 149 9.25 11.60 1.42
CA LEU A 149 10.13 12.62 1.98
C LEU A 149 9.85 12.69 3.47
N ARG A 150 10.86 12.46 4.28
CA ARG A 150 10.77 12.46 5.73
C ARG A 150 11.50 13.65 6.32
N VAL A 151 10.86 14.29 7.30
CA VAL A 151 11.41 15.39 8.10
C VAL A 151 11.35 15.00 9.56
N ASP A 152 12.51 14.76 10.15
CA ASP A 152 12.67 14.45 11.57
C ASP A 152 13.15 15.69 12.31
N ILE A 153 12.42 16.09 13.35
CA ILE A 153 12.73 17.23 14.19
C ILE A 153 13.28 16.73 15.55
N GLY A 154 14.45 17.19 15.94
CA GLY A 154 15.08 16.81 17.19
C GLY A 154 15.30 15.31 17.32
N LYS A 155 14.77 14.70 18.36
CA LYS A 155 14.84 13.24 18.61
C LYS A 155 13.88 12.42 17.75
N ALA A 156 12.95 13.07 17.06
CA ALA A 156 11.90 12.41 16.28
C ALA A 156 11.12 11.34 17.07
N ALA A 157 10.85 11.61 18.36
CA ALA A 157 10.20 10.67 19.28
C ALA A 157 8.70 10.96 19.49
N GLY A 158 8.19 12.07 18.92
CA GLY A 158 6.80 12.47 19.06
C GLY A 158 5.88 11.96 17.96
N HIS A 159 4.60 12.40 18.01
CA HIS A 159 3.57 12.03 17.06
C HIS A 159 3.89 12.46 15.63
N ASN A 160 3.50 11.62 14.71
CA ASN A 160 3.67 11.79 13.27
C ASN A 160 2.61 12.71 12.65
N TRP A 161 2.96 13.35 11.54
CA TRP A 161 2.01 13.96 10.63
C TRP A 161 2.29 13.43 9.21
N TRP A 162 1.25 13.03 8.47
CA TRP A 162 1.37 12.39 7.17
C TRP A 162 0.41 12.97 6.13
N CYS A 163 0.90 13.12 4.90
CA CYS A 163 0.06 13.33 3.72
C CYS A 163 0.64 12.65 2.49
N ALA A 164 0.08 12.91 1.31
CA ALA A 164 0.65 12.51 0.03
C ALA A 164 0.99 13.76 -0.79
N PHE A 165 2.26 13.88 -1.19
CA PHE A 165 2.69 14.87 -2.16
C PHE A 165 2.15 14.56 -3.55
N TYR A 166 2.16 13.29 -3.90
CA TYR A 166 1.57 12.84 -5.15
C TYR A 166 0.66 11.61 -4.89
N PRO A 167 -0.60 11.64 -5.34
CA PRO A 167 -1.32 12.81 -5.86
C PRO A 167 -1.41 13.91 -4.79
N ASN A 168 -1.49 15.16 -5.24
CA ASN A 168 -1.43 16.34 -4.38
C ASN A 168 -2.57 16.42 -3.34
N LEU A 169 -2.36 15.84 -2.16
CA LEU A 169 -3.33 15.78 -1.06
C LEU A 169 -2.91 16.56 0.18
N CYS A 170 -1.72 17.18 0.15
CA CYS A 170 -1.20 17.93 1.28
C CYS A 170 -1.80 19.35 1.38
N TYR A 171 -2.33 19.88 0.28
CA TYR A 171 -2.77 21.26 0.16
C TYR A 171 -4.28 21.44 0.09
N THR A 172 -5.03 20.36 0.13
CA THR A 172 -6.46 20.40 -0.09
C THR A 172 -7.23 20.37 1.22
N PRO A 173 -8.09 21.35 1.51
CA PRO A 173 -9.22 21.15 2.39
C PRO A 173 -10.12 20.08 1.75
N GLU A 174 -10.69 19.19 2.53
CA GLU A 174 -11.39 17.95 2.10
C GLU A 174 -12.46 18.12 1.00
N LYS A 175 -12.79 19.33 0.55
CA LYS A 175 -13.92 19.61 -0.35
C LYS A 175 -13.56 20.10 -1.76
N ASN A 176 -12.34 20.59 -2.02
CA ASN A 176 -11.99 21.13 -3.34
C ASN A 176 -10.57 20.69 -3.76
N PHE A 177 -10.47 19.53 -4.38
CA PHE A 177 -9.19 19.02 -4.88
C PHE A 177 -8.80 19.66 -6.20
N THR A 178 -7.76 20.49 -6.20
CA THR A 178 -7.12 20.92 -7.44
C THR A 178 -5.96 19.98 -7.75
N LEU A 179 -6.26 18.86 -8.40
CA LEU A 179 -5.27 17.90 -8.84
C LEU A 179 -4.82 18.19 -10.27
N SER A 180 -3.55 17.94 -10.59
CA SER A 180 -3.09 17.86 -11.98
C SER A 180 -3.88 16.77 -12.73
N GLU A 181 -3.91 16.79 -14.07
CA GLU A 181 -4.62 15.76 -14.83
C GLU A 181 -4.10 14.34 -14.55
N SER A 182 -2.79 14.19 -14.36
CA SER A 182 -2.17 12.94 -13.94
C SER A 182 -2.58 12.55 -12.51
N GLY A 183 -2.63 13.51 -11.60
CA GLY A 183 -3.13 13.33 -10.24
C GLY A 183 -4.60 12.92 -10.20
N LYS A 184 -5.46 13.49 -11.08
CA LYS A 184 -6.87 13.08 -11.22
C LYS A 184 -6.99 11.63 -11.69
N LYS A 185 -6.16 11.21 -12.65
CA LYS A 185 -6.12 9.79 -13.12
C LYS A 185 -5.72 8.86 -12.00
N GLN A 186 -4.69 9.21 -11.24
CA GLN A 186 -4.22 8.42 -10.10
C GLN A 186 -5.28 8.37 -9.00
N TRP A 187 -5.89 9.51 -8.66
CA TRP A 187 -6.99 9.57 -7.70
C TRP A 187 -8.17 8.69 -8.09
N LYS A 188 -8.60 8.75 -9.35
CA LYS A 188 -9.68 7.92 -9.89
C LYS A 188 -9.34 6.44 -9.75
N LYS A 189 -8.11 6.05 -10.09
CA LYS A 189 -7.65 4.67 -9.95
C LYS A 189 -7.71 4.18 -8.49
N ILE A 190 -7.19 4.98 -7.54
CA ILE A 190 -7.23 4.66 -6.12
C ILE A 190 -8.68 4.52 -5.63
N THR A 191 -9.56 5.46 -6.01
CA THR A 191 -10.97 5.45 -5.63
C THR A 191 -11.70 4.22 -6.18
N GLU A 192 -11.46 3.85 -7.44
CA GLU A 192 -12.07 2.67 -8.06
C GLU A 192 -11.64 1.38 -7.38
N LEU A 193 -10.37 1.27 -7.01
CA LEU A 193 -9.83 0.12 -6.29
C LEU A 193 -10.45 0.00 -4.89
N THR A 194 -10.54 1.11 -4.17
CA THR A 194 -10.96 1.12 -2.76
C THR A 194 -12.48 1.07 -2.58
N GLN A 195 -13.27 1.46 -3.58
CA GLN A 195 -14.74 1.36 -3.56
C GLN A 195 -15.27 0.00 -4.04
N GLY A 196 -14.41 -1.00 -4.21
CA GLY A 196 -14.81 -2.34 -4.62
C GLY A 196 -15.35 -2.42 -6.06
N LYS A 197 -15.13 -1.40 -6.90
CA LYS A 197 -15.48 -1.46 -8.33
C LYS A 197 -14.74 -2.58 -9.06
N TRP A 198 -13.61 -3.04 -8.51
CA TRP A 198 -12.91 -4.24 -8.96
C TRP A 198 -13.77 -5.51 -8.82
N LEU A 199 -14.66 -5.60 -7.81
CA LEU A 199 -15.61 -6.71 -7.68
C LEU A 199 -16.56 -6.82 -8.87
N LYS A 200 -16.93 -5.69 -9.50
CA LYS A 200 -17.73 -5.71 -10.75
C LYS A 200 -16.92 -6.27 -11.91
N LYS A 201 -15.63 -5.97 -11.97
CA LYS A 201 -14.70 -6.52 -12.97
C LYS A 201 -14.49 -8.03 -12.79
N THR A 202 -14.25 -8.48 -11.56
CA THR A 202 -14.11 -9.90 -11.25
C THR A 202 -15.40 -10.67 -11.55
N LYS A 203 -16.58 -10.11 -11.27
CA LYS A 203 -17.86 -10.71 -11.66
C LYS A 203 -17.95 -10.95 -13.17
N HIS A 204 -17.41 -10.05 -13.98
CA HIS A 204 -17.33 -10.24 -15.44
C HIS A 204 -16.40 -11.41 -15.83
N TYR A 205 -15.25 -11.56 -15.17
CA TYR A 205 -14.36 -12.71 -15.39
C TYR A 205 -15.01 -14.03 -14.95
N PHE A 206 -15.68 -14.06 -13.81
CA PHE A 206 -16.44 -15.23 -13.35
C PHE A 206 -17.58 -15.59 -14.32
N THR A 207 -18.24 -14.59 -14.90
CA THR A 207 -19.28 -14.82 -15.92
C THR A 207 -18.69 -15.40 -17.21
N LYS A 208 -17.49 -14.96 -17.61
CA LYS A 208 -16.75 -15.58 -18.73
C LYS A 208 -16.28 -16.99 -18.41
N LEU A 209 -15.73 -17.22 -17.22
CA LEU A 209 -15.32 -18.56 -16.78
C LEU A 209 -16.49 -19.56 -16.73
N LYS A 210 -17.70 -19.13 -16.35
CA LYS A 210 -18.90 -19.98 -16.42
C LYS A 210 -19.17 -20.53 -17.82
N LYS A 211 -18.74 -19.87 -18.89
CA LYS A 211 -18.88 -20.40 -20.27
C LYS A 211 -17.98 -21.60 -20.54
N PHE A 212 -16.86 -21.73 -19.83
CA PHE A 212 -15.91 -22.83 -19.99
C PHE A 212 -16.13 -23.98 -19.00
N LEU A 213 -17.07 -23.83 -18.05
CA LEU A 213 -17.42 -24.92 -17.13
C LEU A 213 -18.15 -26.03 -17.89
N PRO A 214 -17.79 -27.29 -17.64
CA PRO A 214 -18.48 -28.42 -18.23
C PRO A 214 -19.97 -28.43 -17.85
N TYR A 215 -20.81 -29.00 -18.67
CA TYR A 215 -22.28 -28.94 -18.58
C TYR A 215 -22.82 -29.37 -17.21
N TRP A 216 -22.20 -30.37 -16.58
CA TRP A 216 -22.61 -30.86 -15.26
C TRP A 216 -22.33 -29.85 -14.13
N ALA A 217 -21.30 -29.01 -14.25
CA ALA A 217 -20.99 -27.99 -13.27
C ALA A 217 -21.88 -26.72 -13.38
N LYS A 218 -22.61 -26.55 -14.48
CA LYS A 218 -23.53 -25.42 -14.71
C LYS A 218 -24.87 -25.57 -13.99
N ARG A 219 -25.21 -26.78 -13.53
CA ARG A 219 -26.49 -27.11 -12.87
C ARG A 219 -26.50 -26.97 -11.34
N SER A 220 -25.34 -26.74 -10.73
CA SER A 220 -25.16 -26.72 -9.29
C SER A 220 -24.90 -25.31 -8.70
N VAL A 221 -25.23 -24.25 -9.43
CA VAL A 221 -25.09 -22.86 -8.97
C VAL A 221 -26.37 -22.09 -9.25
#